data_a8ceb55189687596c2d10c11c34a8fc6
#
_entry.id   a8ceb55189687596c2d10c11c34a8fc6
#
_cell.length_a   1.000
_cell.length_b   1.000
_cell.length_c   1.000
_cell.angle_alpha   90.00
_cell.angle_beta   90.00
_cell.angle_gamma   90.00
#
_symmetry.space_group_name_H-M   'P 1'
#
loop_
_entity.id
_entity.type
_entity.pdbx_description
1 polymer ?
#
loop_
_entity_poly.entity_id
_entity_poly.type
_entity_poly.pdbx_seq_one_letter_code
_entity_poly.pdbx_strand_id
1 'polypeptide(L)'
;LPIVYYDQLSHVQRRHVHQLLQYHQKAHDFSFFQPLEDCQWVYLESGQVKATLGYHVVHDVVHFMNGAFLDIKAFRSLAILLHLHAVRQGCRHIHVQVSPPHDLSLTSIWKELGYSLYAEQFRLIGLSEGQPATLRLKAVHAQNQDTYLALRNDALQGTHHFFPYQVSDLDKLIQRKAIPYLVYDKQLIVGTLLFQKQGQNIRLLEITCLPELRRQGYGSRILHAFQEKLRRANIQTFEVFFLSTQQDVLRLYQPSMFCDIQLTSHWHTFSTDQPPLII
;
A
#
# COMPACT_ATOMS: atom_id res chain seq x y z
N LEU A 1 6.31 0.87 32.11
CA LEU A 1 5.27 0.44 31.19
C LEU A 1 5.83 -0.71 30.34
N PRO A 2 5.05 -1.75 30.05
CA PRO A 2 5.53 -2.89 29.24
C PRO A 2 5.66 -2.55 27.75
N ILE A 3 5.31 -1.32 27.32
CA ILE A 3 5.35 -0.89 25.93
C ILE A 3 6.48 0.12 25.76
N VAL A 4 7.37 -0.17 24.79
CA VAL A 4 8.54 0.65 24.43
C VAL A 4 8.59 0.86 22.92
N TYR A 5 9.32 1.88 22.48
CA TYR A 5 9.64 2.06 21.07
C TYR A 5 10.75 1.11 20.63
N TYR A 6 10.76 0.76 19.34
CA TYR A 6 11.73 -0.16 18.76
C TYR A 6 13.18 0.31 18.93
N ASP A 7 13.43 1.61 18.83
CA ASP A 7 14.75 2.23 19.00
C ASP A 7 15.31 2.11 20.43
N GLN A 8 14.43 1.92 21.42
CA GLN A 8 14.78 1.73 22.84
C GLN A 8 15.17 0.29 23.18
N LEU A 9 15.02 -0.65 22.25
CA LEU A 9 15.30 -2.06 22.45
C LEU A 9 16.80 -2.37 22.43
N SER A 10 17.20 -3.35 23.24
CA SER A 10 18.51 -4.01 23.11
C SER A 10 18.65 -4.74 21.78
N HIS A 11 19.88 -4.99 21.34
CA HIS A 11 20.15 -5.72 20.10
C HIS A 11 19.49 -7.11 20.04
N VAL A 12 19.43 -7.82 21.18
CA VAL A 12 18.76 -9.12 21.29
C VAL A 12 17.26 -8.99 21.06
N GLN A 13 16.62 -8.01 21.70
CA GLN A 13 15.19 -7.76 21.56
C GLN A 13 14.82 -7.32 20.14
N ARG A 14 15.62 -6.48 19.47
CA ARG A 14 15.44 -6.12 18.06
C ARG A 14 15.48 -7.36 17.16
N ARG A 15 16.42 -8.27 17.39
CA ARG A 15 16.48 -9.53 16.66
C ARG A 15 15.21 -10.36 16.86
N HIS A 16 14.68 -10.44 18.08
CA HIS A 16 13.43 -11.16 18.34
C HIS A 16 12.22 -10.50 17.63
N VAL A 17 12.15 -9.17 17.57
CA VAL A 17 11.11 -8.47 16.78
C VAL A 17 11.21 -8.87 15.31
N HIS A 18 12.41 -8.85 14.71
CA HIS A 18 12.60 -9.28 13.33
C HIS A 18 12.17 -10.73 13.09
N GLN A 19 12.56 -11.65 13.99
CA GLN A 19 12.17 -13.06 13.89
C GLN A 19 10.65 -13.23 13.99
N LEU A 20 10.00 -12.53 14.90
CA LEU A 20 8.57 -12.57 15.09
C LEU A 20 7.82 -12.05 13.86
N LEU A 21 8.23 -10.89 13.30
CA LEU A 21 7.68 -10.35 12.07
C LEU A 21 7.92 -11.29 10.88
N GLN A 22 9.12 -11.86 10.74
CA GLN A 22 9.43 -12.83 9.67
C GLN A 22 8.60 -14.10 9.77
N TYR A 23 8.35 -14.59 10.99
CA TYR A 23 7.49 -15.75 11.19
C TYR A 23 6.07 -15.48 10.69
N HIS A 24 5.49 -14.34 11.05
CA HIS A 24 4.18 -13.92 10.55
C HIS A 24 4.20 -13.60 9.05
N GLN A 25 5.28 -13.03 8.53
CA GLN A 25 5.45 -12.75 7.10
C GLN A 25 5.43 -14.02 6.24
N LYS A 26 6.13 -15.08 6.66
CA LYS A 26 6.14 -16.37 5.95
C LYS A 26 4.74 -16.97 5.83
N ALA A 27 3.88 -16.70 6.81
CA ALA A 27 2.49 -17.13 6.77
C ALA A 27 1.62 -16.31 5.79
N HIS A 28 2.07 -15.11 5.38
CA HIS A 28 1.21 -14.12 4.72
C HIS A 28 1.74 -13.53 3.40
N ASP A 29 2.89 -13.96 2.91
CA ASP A 29 3.49 -13.54 1.61
C ASP A 29 3.61 -12.01 1.39
N PHE A 30 3.84 -11.22 2.45
CA PHE A 30 3.98 -9.76 2.37
C PHE A 30 5.43 -9.28 2.36
N SER A 31 5.77 -8.47 1.35
CA SER A 31 7.12 -7.88 1.16
C SER A 31 7.44 -6.64 2.02
N PHE A 32 6.59 -6.27 2.99
CA PHE A 32 6.69 -4.99 3.71
C PHE A 32 6.99 -5.05 5.21
N PHE A 33 7.47 -6.19 5.72
CA PHE A 33 7.68 -6.36 7.16
C PHE A 33 9.13 -6.10 7.60
N GLN A 34 9.61 -4.87 7.39
CA GLN A 34 10.74 -4.38 8.19
C GLN A 34 10.21 -3.53 9.33
N PRO A 35 10.81 -3.59 10.54
CA PRO A 35 10.45 -2.70 11.62
C PRO A 35 10.62 -1.24 11.16
N LEU A 36 9.66 -0.41 11.50
CA LEU A 36 9.72 1.03 11.27
C LEU A 36 10.44 1.63 12.48
N GLU A 37 11.68 2.14 12.31
CA GLU A 37 12.50 2.59 13.43
C GLU A 37 11.78 3.58 14.34
N ASP A 38 11.05 4.55 13.77
CA ASP A 38 10.40 5.63 14.52
C ASP A 38 8.91 5.38 14.84
N CYS A 39 8.31 4.33 14.26
CA CYS A 39 6.87 4.08 14.32
C CYS A 39 6.53 2.62 14.66
N GLN A 40 7.38 1.97 15.42
CA GLN A 40 7.19 0.58 15.86
C GLN A 40 7.13 0.51 17.38
N TRP A 41 6.01 0.01 17.91
CA TRP A 41 5.88 -0.30 19.33
C TRP A 41 6.11 -1.77 19.61
N VAL A 42 6.64 -2.06 20.77
CA VAL A 42 6.94 -3.40 21.23
C VAL A 42 6.44 -3.59 22.66
N TYR A 43 5.67 -4.64 22.88
CA TYR A 43 5.23 -5.04 24.20
C TYR A 43 6.26 -6.04 24.79
N LEU A 44 6.81 -5.67 25.95
CA LEU A 44 7.76 -6.48 26.69
C LEU A 44 7.13 -7.01 27.97
N GLU A 45 7.32 -8.30 28.25
CA GLU A 45 7.00 -8.92 29.53
C GLU A 45 8.22 -9.65 30.04
N SER A 46 8.67 -9.27 31.24
CA SER A 46 9.92 -9.82 31.84
C SER A 46 11.13 -9.74 30.89
N GLY A 47 11.22 -8.66 30.11
CA GLY A 47 12.30 -8.45 29.14
C GLY A 47 12.14 -9.18 27.82
N GLN A 48 11.12 -10.01 27.65
CA GLN A 48 10.82 -10.75 26.42
C GLN A 48 9.82 -10.01 25.52
N VAL A 49 10.04 -10.05 24.21
CA VAL A 49 9.11 -9.54 23.20
C VAL A 49 7.88 -10.44 23.15
N LYS A 50 6.69 -9.91 23.43
CA LYS A 50 5.40 -10.62 23.37
C LYS A 50 4.56 -10.21 22.19
N ALA A 51 4.65 -8.95 21.78
CA ALA A 51 3.96 -8.43 20.60
C ALA A 51 4.71 -7.23 20.02
N THR A 52 4.46 -6.93 18.76
CA THR A 52 4.93 -5.71 18.07
C THR A 52 3.87 -5.19 17.13
N LEU A 53 3.84 -3.87 16.94
CA LEU A 53 2.92 -3.18 16.06
C LEU A 53 3.60 -1.96 15.44
N GLY A 54 3.64 -1.92 14.11
CA GLY A 54 4.13 -0.79 13.33
C GLY A 54 2.99 0.00 12.70
N TYR A 55 3.12 1.30 12.71
CA TYR A 55 2.13 2.21 12.12
C TYR A 55 2.81 3.33 11.35
N HIS A 56 2.03 4.03 10.54
CA HIS A 56 2.45 5.26 9.87
C HIS A 56 1.31 6.26 9.85
N VAL A 57 1.62 7.53 10.11
CA VAL A 57 0.63 8.61 10.08
C VAL A 57 0.77 9.36 8.77
N VAL A 58 -0.33 9.48 8.04
CA VAL A 58 -0.40 10.21 6.78
C VAL A 58 -1.59 11.16 6.85
N HIS A 59 -1.32 12.45 6.90
CA HIS A 59 -2.35 13.48 7.11
C HIS A 59 -3.18 13.21 8.38
N ASP A 60 -4.46 12.90 8.21
CA ASP A 60 -5.42 12.61 9.26
C ASP A 60 -5.76 11.12 9.39
N VAL A 61 -4.90 10.25 8.83
CA VAL A 61 -5.09 8.79 8.85
C VAL A 61 -3.89 8.09 9.45
N VAL A 62 -4.13 7.19 10.38
CA VAL A 62 -3.14 6.23 10.87
C VAL A 62 -3.27 4.93 10.06
N HIS A 63 -2.19 4.49 9.47
CA HIS A 63 -2.11 3.20 8.79
C HIS A 63 -1.37 2.19 9.68
N PHE A 64 -2.02 1.09 10.01
CA PHE A 64 -1.35 -0.08 10.54
C PHE A 64 -0.49 -0.69 9.42
N MET A 65 0.80 -0.84 9.66
CA MET A 65 1.76 -1.28 8.65
C MET A 65 2.16 -2.74 8.83
N ASN A 66 2.37 -3.16 10.06
CA ASN A 66 2.74 -4.52 10.39
C ASN A 66 2.42 -4.83 11.85
N GLY A 67 2.30 -6.11 12.17
CA GLY A 67 2.14 -6.55 13.54
C GLY A 67 2.33 -8.05 13.68
N ALA A 68 2.82 -8.46 14.83
CA ALA A 68 3.04 -9.85 15.16
C ALA A 68 2.96 -10.05 16.67
N PHE A 69 2.59 -11.24 17.11
CA PHE A 69 2.46 -11.53 18.54
C PHE A 69 2.70 -12.99 18.88
N LEU A 70 3.21 -13.19 20.09
CA LEU A 70 3.21 -14.47 20.81
C LEU A 70 2.07 -14.51 21.85
N ASP A 71 1.61 -13.31 22.26
CA ASP A 71 0.52 -13.14 23.18
C ASP A 71 -0.52 -12.16 22.62
N ILE A 72 -1.73 -12.63 22.43
CA ILE A 72 -2.86 -11.87 21.87
C ILE A 72 -3.27 -10.70 22.78
N LYS A 73 -3.15 -10.83 24.12
CA LYS A 73 -3.46 -9.76 25.07
C LYS A 73 -2.45 -8.62 24.96
N ALA A 74 -1.18 -8.96 24.76
CA ALA A 74 -0.12 -7.98 24.52
C ALA A 74 -0.38 -7.20 23.22
N PHE A 75 -0.78 -7.90 22.15
CA PHE A 75 -1.12 -7.25 20.88
C PHE A 75 -2.36 -6.36 20.98
N ARG A 76 -3.40 -6.81 21.68
CA ARG A 76 -4.60 -6.00 21.96
C ARG A 76 -4.24 -4.71 22.69
N SER A 77 -3.32 -4.74 23.66
CA SER A 77 -2.83 -3.53 24.34
C SER A 77 -2.15 -2.55 23.36
N LEU A 78 -1.38 -3.05 22.40
CA LEU A 78 -0.78 -2.21 21.36
C LEU A 78 -1.83 -1.62 20.41
N ALA A 79 -2.86 -2.39 20.04
CA ALA A 79 -3.95 -1.93 19.19
C ALA A 79 -4.79 -0.83 19.86
N ILE A 80 -5.05 -0.95 21.15
CA ILE A 80 -5.71 0.12 21.95
C ILE A 80 -4.81 1.37 22.00
N LEU A 81 -3.51 1.20 22.20
CA LEU A 81 -2.57 2.32 22.19
C LEU A 81 -2.55 3.03 20.83
N LEU A 82 -2.64 2.27 19.71
CA LEU A 82 -2.73 2.84 18.37
C LEU A 82 -3.96 3.75 18.24
N HIS A 83 -5.09 3.30 18.75
CA HIS A 83 -6.31 4.08 18.77
C HIS A 83 -6.14 5.38 19.57
N LEU A 84 -5.63 5.29 20.80
CA LEU A 84 -5.38 6.46 21.65
C LEU A 84 -4.37 7.42 21.02
N HIS A 85 -3.36 6.89 20.33
CA HIS A 85 -2.37 7.69 19.61
C HIS A 85 -3.02 8.45 18.45
N ALA A 86 -3.86 7.79 17.64
CA ALA A 86 -4.57 8.42 16.55
C ALA A 86 -5.43 9.60 17.02
N VAL A 87 -6.21 9.41 18.10
CA VAL A 87 -7.03 10.46 18.72
C VAL A 87 -6.15 11.64 19.16
N ARG A 88 -5.03 11.36 19.84
CA ARG A 88 -4.11 12.42 20.32
C ARG A 88 -3.45 13.21 19.19
N GLN A 89 -3.21 12.57 18.06
CA GLN A 89 -2.65 13.21 16.85
C GLN A 89 -3.72 13.95 16.03
N GLY A 90 -5.00 13.90 16.42
CA GLY A 90 -6.10 14.51 15.66
C GLY A 90 -6.41 13.77 14.34
N CYS A 91 -5.99 12.52 14.22
CA CYS A 91 -6.33 11.72 13.05
C CYS A 91 -7.79 11.32 13.09
N ARG A 92 -8.46 11.31 11.93
CA ARG A 92 -9.89 10.96 11.81
C ARG A 92 -10.14 9.48 11.61
N HIS A 93 -9.18 8.79 11.02
CA HIS A 93 -9.33 7.38 10.65
C HIS A 93 -8.11 6.56 11.03
N ILE A 94 -8.35 5.29 11.32
CA ILE A 94 -7.31 4.26 11.43
C ILE A 94 -7.62 3.19 10.41
N HIS A 95 -6.68 2.90 9.53
CA HIS A 95 -6.80 1.85 8.52
C HIS A 95 -5.92 0.65 8.87
N VAL A 96 -6.51 -0.53 8.84
CA VAL A 96 -5.86 -1.78 9.16
C VAL A 96 -6.03 -2.76 8.00
N GLN A 97 -4.92 -3.24 7.47
CA GLN A 97 -4.91 -4.30 6.46
C GLN A 97 -4.68 -5.65 7.13
N VAL A 98 -5.55 -6.61 6.85
CA VAL A 98 -5.46 -7.99 7.35
C VAL A 98 -5.56 -8.96 6.17
N SER A 99 -4.62 -9.91 6.08
CA SER A 99 -4.59 -10.88 4.98
C SER A 99 -5.44 -12.11 5.30
N PRO A 100 -6.45 -12.43 4.48
CA PRO A 100 -7.12 -13.71 4.58
C PRO A 100 -6.26 -14.83 3.96
N PRO A 101 -6.44 -16.07 4.38
CA PRO A 101 -7.33 -16.62 5.42
C PRO A 101 -6.64 -16.79 6.77
N HIS A 102 -5.40 -16.29 6.94
CA HIS A 102 -4.48 -16.77 7.96
C HIS A 102 -4.59 -16.05 9.31
N ASP A 103 -5.37 -14.97 9.40
CA ASP A 103 -5.43 -14.21 10.63
C ASP A 103 -6.85 -13.89 11.11
N LEU A 104 -7.64 -14.95 11.34
CA LEU A 104 -8.92 -14.84 12.02
C LEU A 104 -8.78 -14.18 13.40
N SER A 105 -7.64 -14.39 14.07
CA SER A 105 -7.35 -13.81 15.38
C SER A 105 -7.13 -12.30 15.30
N LEU A 106 -6.37 -11.80 14.32
CA LEU A 106 -6.21 -10.35 14.11
C LEU A 106 -7.52 -9.70 13.67
N THR A 107 -8.25 -10.32 12.76
CA THR A 107 -9.57 -9.82 12.33
C THR A 107 -10.55 -9.73 13.51
N SER A 108 -10.53 -10.72 14.43
CA SER A 108 -11.35 -10.71 15.64
C SER A 108 -10.99 -9.54 16.56
N ILE A 109 -9.69 -9.33 16.82
CA ILE A 109 -9.22 -8.21 17.64
C ILE A 109 -9.72 -6.88 17.09
N TRP A 110 -9.54 -6.63 15.78
CA TRP A 110 -9.95 -5.37 15.19
C TRP A 110 -11.48 -5.18 15.23
N LYS A 111 -12.25 -6.23 14.95
CA LYS A 111 -13.73 -6.19 15.09
C LYS A 111 -14.18 -5.91 16.53
N GLU A 112 -13.58 -6.57 17.51
CA GLU A 112 -13.87 -6.35 18.92
C GLU A 112 -13.53 -4.91 19.36
N LEU A 113 -12.53 -4.28 18.74
CA LEU A 113 -12.19 -2.87 18.98
C LEU A 113 -13.07 -1.89 18.18
N GLY A 114 -14.08 -2.38 17.45
CA GLY A 114 -15.05 -1.56 16.73
C GLY A 114 -14.65 -1.22 15.27
N TYR A 115 -13.63 -1.86 14.73
CA TYR A 115 -13.25 -1.66 13.33
C TYR A 115 -14.23 -2.38 12.40
N SER A 116 -14.67 -1.69 11.36
CA SER A 116 -15.54 -2.23 10.32
C SER A 116 -14.79 -2.53 9.03
N LEU A 117 -15.27 -3.50 8.26
CA LEU A 117 -14.73 -3.77 6.92
C LEU A 117 -15.01 -2.55 6.03
N TYR A 118 -13.94 -1.99 5.47
CA TYR A 118 -13.98 -0.84 4.57
C TYR A 118 -13.85 -1.24 3.11
N ALA A 119 -12.91 -2.12 2.79
CA ALA A 119 -12.63 -2.58 1.45
C ALA A 119 -11.95 -3.96 1.44
N GLU A 120 -12.05 -4.63 0.32
CA GLU A 120 -11.27 -5.81 -0.02
C GLU A 120 -10.19 -5.43 -1.01
N GLN A 121 -8.98 -5.93 -0.82
CA GLN A 121 -7.89 -5.75 -1.78
C GLN A 121 -7.74 -7.00 -2.63
N PHE A 122 -7.72 -6.78 -3.93
CA PHE A 122 -7.51 -7.83 -4.92
C PHE A 122 -6.18 -7.65 -5.62
N ARG A 123 -5.55 -8.77 -5.95
CA ARG A 123 -4.45 -8.88 -6.89
C ARG A 123 -4.99 -9.42 -8.21
N LEU A 124 -4.67 -8.74 -9.30
CA LEU A 124 -4.93 -9.21 -10.65
C LEU A 124 -3.61 -9.55 -11.33
N ILE A 125 -3.61 -10.65 -12.09
CA ILE A 125 -2.54 -10.97 -13.04
C ILE A 125 -2.99 -10.54 -14.43
N GLY A 126 -2.41 -9.45 -14.91
CA GLY A 126 -2.68 -8.90 -16.22
C GLY A 126 -1.78 -9.51 -17.30
N LEU A 127 -2.30 -9.59 -18.52
CA LEU A 127 -1.56 -10.02 -19.70
C LEU A 127 -0.95 -8.80 -20.39
N SER A 128 0.27 -8.95 -20.91
CA SER A 128 0.90 -7.91 -21.74
C SER A 128 0.36 -7.87 -23.18
N GLU A 129 -0.53 -8.78 -23.51
CA GLU A 129 -1.26 -8.78 -24.77
C GLU A 129 -2.26 -7.64 -24.81
N GLY A 130 -2.36 -6.94 -25.94
CA GLY A 130 -3.27 -5.82 -26.06
C GLY A 130 -3.16 -5.12 -27.42
N GLN A 131 -3.95 -4.08 -27.59
CA GLN A 131 -3.94 -3.25 -28.79
C GLN A 131 -2.62 -2.47 -28.90
N PRO A 132 -2.19 -2.11 -30.12
CA PRO A 132 -1.02 -1.28 -30.34
C PRO A 132 -1.14 0.05 -29.57
N ALA A 133 -0.04 0.45 -28.95
CA ALA A 133 -0.01 1.70 -28.20
C ALA A 133 -0.10 2.93 -29.12
N THR A 134 -0.96 3.85 -28.78
CA THR A 134 -1.08 5.16 -29.44
C THR A 134 -0.37 6.27 -28.66
N LEU A 135 -0.01 5.99 -27.40
CA LEU A 135 0.64 6.94 -26.49
C LEU A 135 2.13 6.61 -26.36
N ARG A 136 2.92 7.64 -26.09
CA ARG A 136 4.37 7.51 -25.88
C ARG A 136 4.71 7.64 -24.40
N LEU A 137 5.51 6.72 -23.88
CA LEU A 137 6.06 6.74 -22.54
C LEU A 137 7.45 7.38 -22.54
N LYS A 138 7.64 8.42 -21.72
CA LYS A 138 8.93 9.09 -21.51
C LYS A 138 9.35 8.87 -20.04
N ALA A 139 10.50 8.23 -19.84
CA ALA A 139 11.03 7.99 -18.50
C ALA A 139 11.25 9.31 -17.74
N VAL A 140 11.02 9.27 -16.44
CA VAL A 140 11.26 10.39 -15.54
C VAL A 140 12.74 10.39 -15.15
N HIS A 141 13.34 11.56 -15.21
CA HIS A 141 14.70 11.86 -14.81
C HIS A 141 14.71 13.13 -13.96
N ALA A 142 15.84 13.49 -13.37
CA ALA A 142 15.98 14.69 -12.53
C ALA A 142 15.41 15.97 -13.15
N GLN A 143 15.51 16.11 -14.50
CA GLN A 143 15.04 17.32 -15.20
C GLN A 143 13.53 17.43 -15.34
N ASN A 144 12.76 16.35 -15.17
CA ASN A 144 11.29 16.33 -15.33
C ASN A 144 10.53 15.66 -14.17
N GLN A 145 11.23 15.37 -13.07
CA GLN A 145 10.63 14.75 -11.89
C GLN A 145 9.62 15.67 -11.21
N ASP A 146 9.87 16.98 -11.16
CA ASP A 146 8.92 17.95 -10.57
C ASP A 146 7.62 18.00 -11.37
N THR A 147 7.72 17.96 -12.71
CA THR A 147 6.55 17.86 -13.59
C THR A 147 5.77 16.57 -13.31
N TYR A 148 6.46 15.44 -13.18
CA TYR A 148 5.83 14.16 -12.84
C TYR A 148 5.10 14.22 -11.51
N LEU A 149 5.76 14.73 -10.46
CA LEU A 149 5.21 14.83 -9.11
C LEU A 149 3.99 15.76 -9.06
N ALA A 150 4.08 16.93 -9.70
CA ALA A 150 2.97 17.88 -9.77
C ALA A 150 1.73 17.24 -10.42
N LEU A 151 1.89 16.65 -11.61
CA LEU A 151 0.79 16.02 -12.36
C LEU A 151 0.23 14.79 -11.64
N ARG A 152 1.08 13.96 -11.06
CA ARG A 152 0.66 12.78 -10.28
C ARG A 152 -0.15 13.20 -9.05
N ASN A 153 0.38 14.17 -8.28
CA ASN A 153 -0.27 14.63 -7.06
C ASN A 153 -1.61 15.32 -7.34
N ASP A 154 -1.67 16.15 -8.37
CA ASP A 154 -2.93 16.78 -8.81
C ASP A 154 -3.94 15.73 -9.27
N ALA A 155 -3.53 14.79 -10.11
CA ALA A 155 -4.41 13.75 -10.62
C ALA A 155 -4.97 12.83 -9.54
N LEU A 156 -4.30 12.63 -8.41
CA LEU A 156 -4.75 11.74 -7.34
C LEU A 156 -5.40 12.49 -6.17
N GLN A 157 -5.35 13.81 -6.18
CA GLN A 157 -5.97 14.61 -5.13
C GLN A 157 -7.45 14.26 -4.96
N GLY A 158 -7.88 14.06 -3.71
CA GLY A 158 -9.25 13.68 -3.38
C GLY A 158 -9.60 12.19 -3.62
N THR A 159 -8.65 11.36 -4.08
CA THR A 159 -8.85 9.91 -4.09
C THR A 159 -8.59 9.32 -2.70
N HIS A 160 -9.30 8.23 -2.36
CA HIS A 160 -9.03 7.49 -1.13
C HIS A 160 -7.60 6.98 -1.12
N HIS A 161 -6.94 7.09 0.03
CA HIS A 161 -5.52 6.73 0.24
C HIS A 161 -4.53 7.57 -0.58
N PHE A 162 -4.94 8.78 -0.99
CA PHE A 162 -4.03 9.71 -1.64
C PHE A 162 -2.92 10.14 -0.68
N PHE A 163 -1.70 9.98 -1.14
CA PHE A 163 -0.50 10.49 -0.49
C PHE A 163 0.30 11.31 -1.51
N PRO A 164 0.50 12.63 -1.26
CA PRO A 164 1.31 13.45 -2.16
C PRO A 164 2.77 13.03 -2.05
N TYR A 165 3.38 12.62 -3.17
CA TYR A 165 4.80 12.32 -3.19
C TYR A 165 5.63 13.58 -3.23
N GLN A 166 6.72 13.56 -2.47
CA GLN A 166 7.85 14.46 -2.58
C GLN A 166 8.98 13.81 -3.39
N VAL A 167 10.00 14.59 -3.73
CA VAL A 167 11.19 14.07 -4.42
C VAL A 167 11.82 12.90 -3.68
N SER A 168 11.95 13.01 -2.35
CA SER A 168 12.51 11.95 -1.50
C SER A 168 11.73 10.64 -1.53
N ASP A 169 10.41 10.70 -1.72
CA ASP A 169 9.57 9.52 -1.82
C ASP A 169 9.74 8.85 -3.19
N LEU A 170 9.80 9.66 -4.25
CA LEU A 170 10.09 9.16 -5.59
C LEU A 170 11.48 8.51 -5.64
N ASP A 171 12.49 9.11 -5.03
CA ASP A 171 13.84 8.55 -4.95
C ASP A 171 13.86 7.19 -4.23
N LYS A 172 13.16 7.07 -3.10
CA LYS A 172 13.01 5.78 -2.39
C LYS A 172 12.34 4.72 -3.26
N LEU A 173 11.33 5.09 -4.05
CA LEU A 173 10.67 4.18 -4.98
C LEU A 173 11.61 3.75 -6.11
N ILE A 174 12.38 4.68 -6.68
CA ILE A 174 13.37 4.39 -7.73
C ILE A 174 14.47 3.46 -7.20
N GLN A 175 14.96 3.68 -5.98
CA GLN A 175 15.90 2.78 -5.30
C GLN A 175 15.34 1.36 -5.15
N ARG A 176 14.02 1.23 -4.97
CA ARG A 176 13.28 -0.04 -4.95
C ARG A 176 12.89 -0.55 -6.33
N LYS A 177 13.56 -0.04 -7.41
CA LYS A 177 13.34 -0.42 -8.81
C LYS A 177 11.96 -0.06 -9.37
N ALA A 178 11.31 0.95 -8.81
CA ALA A 178 10.16 1.57 -9.46
C ALA A 178 10.62 2.46 -10.61
N ILE A 179 9.83 2.50 -11.67
CA ILE A 179 10.15 3.23 -12.90
C ILE A 179 8.98 4.15 -13.24
N PRO A 180 9.13 5.45 -12.99
CA PRO A 180 8.12 6.44 -13.30
C PRO A 180 8.21 6.90 -14.76
N TYR A 181 7.03 7.17 -15.37
CA TYR A 181 6.88 7.70 -16.71
C TYR A 181 5.89 8.85 -16.78
N LEU A 182 6.22 9.85 -17.59
CA LEU A 182 5.25 10.77 -18.17
C LEU A 182 4.66 10.14 -19.44
N VAL A 183 3.35 10.27 -19.60
CA VAL A 183 2.62 9.71 -20.74
C VAL A 183 2.18 10.81 -21.68
N TYR A 184 2.51 10.69 -22.95
CA TYR A 184 2.28 11.69 -23.99
C TYR A 184 1.31 11.19 -25.08
N ASP A 185 0.36 12.03 -25.43
CA ASP A 185 -0.37 11.99 -26.70
C ASP A 185 0.20 13.10 -27.60
N LYS A 186 0.96 12.72 -28.63
CA LYS A 186 1.74 13.65 -29.45
C LYS A 186 2.71 14.46 -28.57
N GLN A 187 2.39 15.75 -28.30
CA GLN A 187 3.19 16.65 -27.47
C GLN A 187 2.53 16.95 -26.11
N LEU A 188 1.27 16.57 -25.92
CA LEU A 188 0.53 16.81 -24.69
C LEU A 188 0.82 15.72 -23.67
N ILE A 189 1.11 16.08 -22.43
CA ILE A 189 1.14 15.13 -21.33
C ILE A 189 -0.31 14.82 -20.94
N VAL A 190 -0.66 13.54 -20.88
CA VAL A 190 -2.04 13.08 -20.63
C VAL A 190 -2.17 12.35 -19.31
N GLY A 191 -1.06 12.00 -18.67
CA GLY A 191 -1.04 11.32 -17.38
C GLY A 191 0.35 10.82 -16.99
N THR A 192 0.37 9.99 -15.95
CA THR A 192 1.58 9.35 -15.44
C THR A 192 1.40 7.84 -15.32
N LEU A 193 2.52 7.14 -15.25
CA LEU A 193 2.58 5.70 -15.06
C LEU A 193 3.73 5.38 -14.11
N LEU A 194 3.48 4.51 -13.14
CA LEU A 194 4.50 3.99 -12.23
C LEU A 194 4.39 2.47 -12.16
N PHE A 195 5.47 1.78 -12.41
CA PHE A 195 5.54 0.34 -12.18
C PHE A 195 6.88 -0.05 -11.54
N GLN A 196 6.92 -1.20 -10.90
CA GLN A 196 8.10 -1.72 -10.22
C GLN A 196 8.52 -3.04 -10.87
N LYS A 197 9.83 -3.22 -11.03
CA LYS A 197 10.42 -4.47 -11.51
C LYS A 197 11.07 -5.24 -10.35
N GLN A 198 10.59 -6.44 -10.07
CA GLN A 198 11.14 -7.35 -9.05
C GLN A 198 11.56 -8.67 -9.71
N GLY A 199 12.82 -8.75 -10.18
CA GLY A 199 13.26 -9.88 -10.99
C GLY A 199 12.51 -9.95 -12.32
N GLN A 200 11.77 -11.04 -12.53
CA GLN A 200 10.88 -11.21 -13.70
C GLN A 200 9.46 -10.67 -13.45
N ASN A 201 9.13 -10.38 -12.20
CA ASN A 201 7.79 -9.89 -11.86
C ASN A 201 7.72 -8.39 -12.06
N ILE A 202 6.67 -7.96 -12.72
CA ILE A 202 6.33 -6.55 -12.89
C ILE A 202 5.07 -6.26 -12.09
N ARG A 203 5.14 -5.23 -11.25
CA ARG A 203 3.98 -4.73 -10.52
C ARG A 203 3.62 -3.34 -11.02
N LEU A 204 2.44 -3.21 -11.58
CA LEU A 204 1.86 -1.91 -11.90
C LEU A 204 1.42 -1.26 -10.58
N LEU A 205 2.06 -0.15 -10.22
CA LEU A 205 1.77 0.55 -8.97
C LEU A 205 0.69 1.61 -9.17
N GLU A 206 0.75 2.34 -10.30
CA GLU A 206 -0.12 3.49 -10.50
C GLU A 206 -0.27 3.83 -11.99
N ILE A 207 -1.49 4.13 -12.38
CA ILE A 207 -1.84 4.82 -13.62
C ILE A 207 -2.64 6.06 -13.22
N THR A 208 -2.22 7.24 -13.69
CA THR A 208 -3.02 8.45 -13.56
C THR A 208 -3.38 9.02 -14.91
N CYS A 209 -4.53 9.64 -14.99
CA CYS A 209 -4.96 10.46 -16.13
C CYS A 209 -5.27 11.86 -15.60
N LEU A 210 -4.84 12.87 -16.30
CA LEU A 210 -5.15 14.25 -15.93
C LEU A 210 -6.66 14.44 -15.74
N PRO A 211 -7.12 15.19 -14.72
CA PRO A 211 -8.53 15.32 -14.38
C PRO A 211 -9.41 15.68 -15.57
N GLU A 212 -8.98 16.63 -16.39
CA GLU A 212 -9.69 17.13 -17.57
C GLU A 212 -9.78 16.12 -18.72
N LEU A 213 -8.95 15.08 -18.72
CA LEU A 213 -8.92 14.02 -19.73
C LEU A 213 -9.61 12.73 -19.28
N ARG A 214 -10.15 12.70 -18.08
CA ARG A 214 -10.85 11.52 -17.55
C ARG A 214 -12.08 11.21 -18.38
N ARG A 215 -12.49 9.94 -18.37
CA ARG A 215 -13.66 9.40 -19.11
C ARG A 215 -13.61 9.57 -20.62
N GLN A 216 -12.45 9.95 -21.17
CA GLN A 216 -12.19 10.07 -22.61
C GLN A 216 -11.36 8.86 -23.14
N GLY A 217 -11.28 7.77 -22.37
CA GLY A 217 -10.55 6.56 -22.77
C GLY A 217 -9.03 6.61 -22.55
N TYR A 218 -8.49 7.71 -22.03
CA TYR A 218 -7.03 7.83 -21.80
C TYR A 218 -6.47 6.79 -20.81
N GLY A 219 -7.19 6.45 -19.75
CA GLY A 219 -6.75 5.41 -18.82
C GLY A 219 -6.47 4.07 -19.53
N SER A 220 -7.38 3.61 -20.39
CA SER A 220 -7.19 2.39 -21.17
C SER A 220 -6.02 2.52 -22.18
N ARG A 221 -5.89 3.68 -22.82
CA ARG A 221 -4.76 3.94 -23.75
C ARG A 221 -3.41 3.94 -23.00
N ILE A 222 -3.35 4.44 -21.76
CA ILE A 222 -2.14 4.39 -20.91
C ILE A 222 -1.83 2.94 -20.54
N LEU A 223 -2.83 2.15 -20.18
CA LEU A 223 -2.66 0.72 -19.90
C LEU A 223 -2.13 -0.02 -21.14
N HIS A 224 -2.68 0.23 -22.34
CA HIS A 224 -2.18 -0.35 -23.57
C HIS A 224 -0.72 0.05 -23.87
N ALA A 225 -0.33 1.31 -23.59
CA ALA A 225 1.05 1.75 -23.74
C ALA A 225 2.00 1.02 -22.77
N PHE A 226 1.55 0.74 -21.55
CA PHE A 226 2.27 -0.08 -20.60
C PHE A 226 2.39 -1.54 -21.08
N GLN A 227 1.30 -2.18 -21.51
CA GLN A 227 1.29 -3.54 -22.03
C GLN A 227 2.23 -3.68 -23.24
N GLU A 228 2.18 -2.75 -24.20
CA GLU A 228 3.09 -2.72 -25.35
C GLU A 228 4.56 -2.63 -24.93
N LYS A 229 4.86 -1.82 -23.89
CA LYS A 229 6.21 -1.74 -23.34
C LYS A 229 6.68 -3.06 -22.75
N LEU A 230 5.81 -3.77 -22.01
CA LEU A 230 6.11 -5.10 -21.46
C LEU A 230 6.32 -6.12 -22.57
N ARG A 231 5.46 -6.13 -23.58
CA ARG A 231 5.55 -7.02 -24.74
C ARG A 231 6.88 -6.86 -25.49
N ARG A 232 7.33 -5.61 -25.72
CA ARG A 232 8.63 -5.32 -26.32
C ARG A 232 9.81 -5.79 -25.46
N ALA A 233 9.61 -5.94 -24.17
CA ALA A 233 10.61 -6.48 -23.25
C ALA A 233 10.46 -8.00 -23.03
N ASN A 234 9.61 -8.69 -23.81
CA ASN A 234 9.28 -10.11 -23.68
C ASN A 234 8.74 -10.49 -22.29
N ILE A 235 8.03 -9.58 -21.64
CA ILE A 235 7.36 -9.81 -20.37
C ILE A 235 5.89 -10.11 -20.66
N GLN A 236 5.40 -11.29 -20.27
CA GLN A 236 4.05 -11.76 -20.62
C GLN A 236 2.99 -11.30 -19.65
N THR A 237 3.34 -11.12 -18.37
CA THR A 237 2.38 -10.82 -17.31
C THR A 237 2.85 -9.71 -16.39
N PHE A 238 1.90 -9.08 -15.71
CA PHE A 238 2.15 -8.11 -14.66
C PHE A 238 1.11 -8.24 -13.57
N GLU A 239 1.45 -7.74 -12.38
CA GLU A 239 0.54 -7.69 -11.23
C GLU A 239 0.00 -6.28 -11.06
N VAL A 240 -1.26 -6.18 -10.63
CA VAL A 240 -1.84 -4.94 -10.14
C VAL A 240 -2.66 -5.22 -8.89
N PHE A 241 -2.62 -4.32 -7.92
CA PHE A 241 -3.43 -4.37 -6.71
C PHE A 241 -4.44 -3.23 -6.72
N PHE A 242 -5.66 -3.50 -6.29
CA PHE A 242 -6.70 -2.49 -6.18
C PHE A 242 -7.65 -2.81 -5.02
N LEU A 243 -8.37 -1.80 -4.54
CA LEU A 243 -9.39 -1.94 -3.51
C LEU A 243 -10.78 -2.02 -4.15
N SER A 244 -11.68 -2.81 -3.59
CA SER A 244 -13.07 -2.96 -4.05
C SER A 244 -13.83 -1.64 -4.12
N THR A 245 -13.41 -0.63 -3.35
CA THR A 245 -13.98 0.72 -3.38
C THR A 245 -13.53 1.56 -4.58
N GLN A 246 -12.49 1.14 -5.31
CA GLN A 246 -11.93 1.88 -6.46
C GLN A 246 -12.67 1.54 -7.76
N GLN A 247 -13.93 1.96 -7.87
CA GLN A 247 -14.80 1.63 -9.00
C GLN A 247 -14.26 2.06 -10.38
N ASP A 248 -13.57 3.20 -10.45
CA ASP A 248 -12.96 3.66 -11.72
C ASP A 248 -11.77 2.79 -12.14
N VAL A 249 -11.03 2.23 -11.19
CA VAL A 249 -9.96 1.26 -11.44
C VAL A 249 -10.54 -0.06 -11.97
N LEU A 250 -11.62 -0.54 -11.35
CA LEU A 250 -12.31 -1.75 -11.81
C LEU A 250 -12.82 -1.64 -13.26
N ARG A 251 -13.31 -0.45 -13.65
CA ARG A 251 -13.74 -0.20 -15.04
C ARG A 251 -12.59 -0.16 -16.04
N LEU A 252 -11.39 0.21 -15.59
CA LEU A 252 -10.20 0.22 -16.43
C LEU A 252 -9.75 -1.20 -16.76
N TYR A 253 -9.90 -2.12 -15.80
CA TYR A 253 -9.45 -3.49 -15.91
C TYR A 253 -10.58 -4.39 -16.39
N GLN A 254 -10.69 -4.56 -17.73
CA GLN A 254 -11.68 -5.46 -18.31
C GLN A 254 -11.31 -6.94 -18.04
N PRO A 255 -12.27 -7.82 -17.78
CA PRO A 255 -12.02 -9.23 -17.47
C PRO A 255 -11.15 -9.96 -18.50
N SER A 256 -11.26 -9.60 -19.78
CA SER A 256 -10.47 -10.20 -20.86
C SER A 256 -8.97 -9.88 -20.83
N MET A 257 -8.56 -8.90 -20.02
CA MET A 257 -7.15 -8.50 -19.88
C MET A 257 -6.43 -9.24 -18.76
N PHE A 258 -7.13 -10.07 -18.01
CA PHE A 258 -6.61 -10.70 -16.79
C PHE A 258 -6.86 -12.19 -16.81
N CYS A 259 -5.85 -12.96 -16.37
CA CYS A 259 -5.93 -14.41 -16.30
C CYS A 259 -6.19 -14.93 -14.87
N ASP A 260 -6.01 -14.10 -13.86
CA ASP A 260 -6.21 -14.49 -12.46
C ASP A 260 -6.63 -13.28 -11.59
N ILE A 261 -7.50 -13.54 -10.63
CA ILE A 261 -7.93 -12.59 -9.61
C ILE A 261 -7.91 -13.26 -8.24
N GLN A 262 -7.22 -12.67 -7.28
CA GLN A 262 -7.08 -13.21 -5.94
C GLN A 262 -7.39 -12.14 -4.89
N LEU A 263 -8.21 -12.48 -3.91
CA LEU A 263 -8.37 -11.68 -2.70
C LEU A 263 -7.09 -11.78 -1.87
N THR A 264 -6.45 -10.64 -1.59
CA THR A 264 -5.17 -10.61 -0.87
C THR A 264 -5.29 -10.06 0.54
N SER A 265 -6.25 -9.16 0.79
CA SER A 265 -6.46 -8.64 2.13
C SER A 265 -7.83 -7.99 2.32
N HIS A 266 -8.26 -7.93 3.58
CA HIS A 266 -9.37 -7.12 4.04
C HIS A 266 -8.82 -5.84 4.68
N TRP A 267 -9.41 -4.72 4.32
CA TRP A 267 -9.10 -3.42 4.92
C TRP A 267 -10.22 -3.04 5.87
N HIS A 268 -9.86 -2.84 7.13
CA HIS A 268 -10.77 -2.38 8.16
C HIS A 268 -10.47 -0.91 8.48
N THR A 269 -11.50 -0.17 8.81
CA THR A 269 -11.38 1.23 9.24
C THR A 269 -12.08 1.45 10.58
N PHE A 270 -11.56 2.40 11.32
CA PHE A 270 -12.18 2.96 12.51
C PHE A 270 -12.21 4.48 12.38
N SER A 271 -13.36 5.12 12.68
CA SER A 271 -13.46 6.57 12.80
C SER A 271 -13.17 6.97 14.25
N THR A 272 -12.22 7.85 14.46
CA THR A 272 -11.83 8.33 15.80
C THR A 272 -12.87 9.26 16.43
N ASP A 273 -13.89 9.69 15.67
CA ASP A 273 -15.04 10.41 16.22
C ASP A 273 -15.93 9.53 17.11
N GLN A 274 -15.75 8.20 17.05
CA GLN A 274 -16.41 7.25 17.90
C GLN A 274 -15.48 6.84 19.07
N PRO A 275 -15.97 6.76 20.30
CA PRO A 275 -15.17 6.22 21.39
C PRO A 275 -14.81 4.76 21.11
N PRO A 276 -13.59 4.31 21.47
CA PRO A 276 -13.25 2.90 21.36
C PRO A 276 -14.21 2.05 22.20
N LEU A 277 -14.64 0.93 21.63
CA LEU A 277 -15.36 -0.07 22.42
C LEU A 277 -14.36 -0.64 23.44
N ILE A 278 -14.31 -0.04 24.62
CA ILE A 278 -13.59 -0.59 25.76
C ILE A 278 -14.46 -1.70 26.33
N ILE A 279 -14.15 -2.93 25.99
CA ILE A 279 -14.72 -4.12 26.62
C ILE A 279 -13.82 -4.56 27.78
#